data_e9dc2a2f014eb22234a35e70e9e1bc70
#
_entry.id   e9dc2a2f014eb22234a35e70e9e1bc70
#
_cell.length_a   1.000
_cell.length_b   1.000
_cell.length_c   1.000
_cell.angle_alpha   90.00
_cell.angle_beta   90.00
_cell.angle_gamma   90.00
#
_symmetry.space_group_name_H-M   'P 1'
#
loop_
_entity.id
_entity.type
_entity.pdbx_description
1 polymer ?
#
loop_
_entity_poly.entity_id
_entity_poly.type
_entity_poly.pdbx_seq_one_letter_code
_entity_poly.pdbx_strand_id
1 'polypeptide(L)'
;MGLFVYYFGTKKTYPDVEHHTIKFGDKYKEHLNDIFDKKKLNNDISYYLHRPSATDKSMAPKGNDCFYVLVPVPNNQSKLDWKIEGEKMKNLVIDKMEKALLPNLRENIVEDFYLTPDYFEKELNTKFGSGFSIQPKFTQSAYFRFHNKSEICEGLYFVGAGTHPGAGVPGVLSSAKVLDKII
;
A
#
# COMPACT_ATOMS: atom_id res chain seq x y z
N MET A 1 -2.76 7.96 6.33
CA MET A 1 -3.36 7.39 5.11
C MET A 1 -3.44 5.90 5.27
N GLY A 2 -4.54 5.29 4.79
CA GLY A 2 -4.68 3.85 4.64
C GLY A 2 -4.26 3.39 3.26
N LEU A 3 -4.33 2.08 3.02
CA LEU A 3 -4.09 1.45 1.72
C LEU A 3 -5.26 0.54 1.35
N PHE A 4 -5.61 0.57 0.09
CA PHE A 4 -6.34 -0.50 -0.58
C PHE A 4 -5.32 -1.25 -1.44
N VAL A 5 -5.16 -2.55 -1.18
CA VAL A 5 -4.22 -3.39 -1.93
C VAL A 5 -5.01 -4.51 -2.59
N TYR A 6 -4.96 -4.56 -3.92
CA TYR A 6 -5.69 -5.54 -4.71
C TYR A 6 -4.70 -6.48 -5.38
N TYR A 7 -4.83 -7.77 -5.10
CA TYR A 7 -4.03 -8.85 -5.66
C TYR A 7 -4.84 -9.62 -6.68
N PHE A 8 -4.23 -9.97 -7.81
CA PHE A 8 -4.90 -10.78 -8.82
C PHE A 8 -3.93 -11.55 -9.71
N GLY A 9 -4.39 -12.72 -10.17
CA GLY A 9 -3.75 -13.51 -11.21
C GLY A 9 -4.54 -13.43 -12.51
N THR A 10 -3.83 -13.51 -13.65
CA THR A 10 -4.46 -13.50 -14.98
C THR A 10 -4.07 -14.72 -15.80
N LYS A 11 -5.02 -15.25 -16.59
CA LYS A 11 -4.77 -16.34 -17.57
C LYS A 11 -4.07 -15.88 -18.86
N LYS A 12 -3.64 -14.61 -18.91
CA LYS A 12 -2.96 -13.96 -20.03
C LYS A 12 -1.78 -13.18 -19.51
N THR A 13 -0.70 -13.12 -20.29
CA THR A 13 0.45 -12.24 -19.99
C THR A 13 0.27 -10.85 -20.61
N TYR A 14 0.85 -9.85 -19.94
CA TYR A 14 0.87 -8.45 -20.37
C TYR A 14 2.31 -7.96 -20.53
N PRO A 15 3.03 -8.37 -21.59
CA PRO A 15 4.47 -8.13 -21.74
C PRO A 15 4.86 -6.66 -21.76
N ASP A 16 3.96 -5.77 -22.18
CA ASP A 16 4.19 -4.33 -22.27
C ASP A 16 4.06 -3.62 -20.91
N VAL A 17 3.72 -4.35 -19.84
CA VAL A 17 3.66 -3.80 -18.49
C VAL A 17 4.94 -4.12 -17.74
N GLU A 18 5.63 -3.09 -17.30
CA GLU A 18 6.88 -3.21 -16.55
C GLU A 18 6.67 -3.82 -15.15
N HIS A 19 7.76 -4.26 -14.53
CA HIS A 19 7.76 -4.81 -13.16
C HIS A 19 7.13 -3.81 -12.16
N HIS A 20 7.46 -2.54 -12.29
CA HIS A 20 6.93 -1.44 -11.49
C HIS A 20 6.31 -0.37 -12.38
N THR A 21 5.05 -0.06 -12.19
CA THR A 21 4.36 1.01 -12.91
C THR A 21 3.62 1.91 -11.93
N ILE A 22 3.82 3.23 -12.04
CA ILE A 22 3.09 4.22 -11.26
C ILE A 22 2.21 5.01 -12.23
N LYS A 23 0.92 5.07 -11.93
CA LYS A 23 -0.05 5.89 -12.66
C LYS A 23 -0.59 6.99 -11.75
N PHE A 24 -0.40 8.23 -12.16
CA PHE A 24 -0.98 9.38 -11.47
C PHE A 24 -2.37 9.68 -12.02
N GLY A 25 -3.30 10.03 -11.12
CA GLY A 25 -4.56 10.62 -11.49
C GLY A 25 -4.37 12.05 -12.00
N ASP A 26 -5.35 12.55 -12.75
CA ASP A 26 -5.28 13.90 -13.37
C ASP A 26 -5.30 15.00 -12.31
N LYS A 27 -5.96 14.75 -11.16
CA LYS A 27 -6.09 15.68 -10.03
C LYS A 27 -5.32 15.22 -8.80
N TYR A 28 -4.06 14.87 -8.98
CA TYR A 28 -3.22 14.27 -7.94
C TYR A 28 -3.22 15.03 -6.61
N LYS A 29 -3.08 16.37 -6.64
CA LYS A 29 -3.09 17.21 -5.43
C LYS A 29 -4.44 17.17 -4.71
N GLU A 30 -5.53 17.16 -5.46
CA GLU A 30 -6.89 17.06 -4.91
C GLU A 30 -7.12 15.69 -4.27
N HIS A 31 -6.63 14.62 -4.90
CA HIS A 31 -6.66 13.26 -4.37
C HIS A 31 -5.90 13.17 -3.02
N LEU A 32 -4.73 13.75 -2.90
CA LEU A 32 -4.01 13.80 -1.63
C LEU A 32 -4.80 14.54 -0.54
N ASN A 33 -5.36 15.71 -0.87
CA ASN A 33 -6.19 16.47 0.05
C ASN A 33 -7.45 15.70 0.49
N ASP A 34 -8.08 14.98 -0.44
CA ASP A 34 -9.23 14.12 -0.13
C ASP A 34 -8.86 12.99 0.85
N ILE A 35 -7.68 12.38 0.70
CA ILE A 35 -7.19 11.31 1.58
C ILE A 35 -6.84 11.83 2.97
N PHE A 36 -6.04 12.90 3.05
CA PHE A 36 -5.44 13.33 4.31
C PHE A 36 -6.32 14.26 5.12
N ASP A 37 -7.01 15.19 4.46
CA ASP A 37 -7.76 16.25 5.13
C ASP A 37 -9.26 15.98 5.15
N LYS A 38 -9.87 15.71 3.98
CA LYS A 38 -11.31 15.47 3.86
C LYS A 38 -11.72 14.04 4.22
N LYS A 39 -10.78 13.09 4.24
CA LYS A 39 -11.01 11.67 4.57
C LYS A 39 -12.10 11.01 3.74
N LYS A 40 -12.13 11.28 2.44
CA LYS A 40 -13.10 10.71 1.49
C LYS A 40 -12.43 10.03 0.32
N LEU A 41 -13.12 9.07 -0.28
CA LEU A 41 -12.70 8.44 -1.54
C LEU A 41 -12.92 9.39 -2.72
N ASN A 42 -12.09 9.21 -3.75
CA ASN A 42 -12.18 9.90 -5.02
C ASN A 42 -12.09 8.89 -6.16
N ASN A 43 -12.76 9.16 -7.28
CA ASN A 43 -12.71 8.32 -8.48
C ASN A 43 -11.47 8.60 -9.35
N ASP A 44 -10.81 9.72 -9.13
CA ASP A 44 -9.54 10.04 -9.78
C ASP A 44 -8.39 9.56 -8.89
N ILE A 45 -8.07 8.27 -8.98
CA ILE A 45 -7.06 7.60 -8.16
C ILE A 45 -5.70 7.59 -8.82
N SER A 46 -4.66 7.74 -8.00
CA SER A 46 -3.30 7.35 -8.35
C SER A 46 -3.02 5.95 -7.79
N TYR A 47 -2.30 5.13 -8.53
CA TYR A 47 -1.99 3.77 -8.08
C TYR A 47 -0.59 3.33 -8.49
N TYR A 48 -0.05 2.40 -7.73
CA TYR A 48 1.14 1.65 -8.06
C TYR A 48 0.74 0.23 -8.46
N LEU A 49 1.21 -0.22 -9.61
CA LEU A 49 1.03 -1.58 -10.12
C LEU A 49 2.37 -2.31 -10.07
N HIS A 50 2.38 -3.48 -9.46
CA HIS A 50 3.51 -4.38 -9.39
C HIS A 50 3.21 -5.67 -10.15
N ARG A 51 4.12 -6.05 -11.06
CA ARG A 51 4.08 -7.28 -11.85
C ARG A 51 5.35 -8.09 -11.60
N PRO A 52 5.43 -8.88 -10.53
CA PRO A 52 6.66 -9.65 -10.24
C PRO A 52 7.00 -10.68 -11.30
N SER A 53 6.00 -11.26 -11.97
CA SER A 53 6.18 -12.18 -13.10
C SER A 53 6.90 -11.57 -14.31
N ALA A 54 7.05 -10.26 -14.39
CA ALA A 54 7.89 -9.60 -15.40
C ALA A 54 9.37 -10.00 -15.26
N THR A 55 9.85 -10.12 -14.04
CA THR A 55 11.25 -10.42 -13.71
C THR A 55 11.45 -11.87 -13.33
N ASP A 56 10.55 -12.42 -12.51
CA ASP A 56 10.62 -13.81 -12.06
C ASP A 56 9.40 -14.60 -12.60
N LYS A 57 9.66 -15.43 -13.60
CA LYS A 57 8.61 -16.25 -14.25
C LYS A 57 8.03 -17.33 -13.34
N SER A 58 8.68 -17.67 -12.23
CA SER A 58 8.16 -18.63 -11.25
C SER A 58 7.00 -18.09 -10.42
N MET A 59 6.78 -16.77 -10.42
CA MET A 59 5.73 -16.09 -9.67
C MET A 59 4.30 -16.30 -10.24
N ALA A 60 4.18 -16.89 -11.43
CA ALA A 60 2.89 -17.25 -12.03
C ALA A 60 3.00 -18.54 -12.84
N PRO A 61 1.91 -19.30 -13.03
CA PRO A 61 1.90 -20.42 -13.95
C PRO A 61 2.28 -20.00 -15.38
N LYS A 62 2.80 -20.94 -16.16
CA LYS A 62 3.22 -20.66 -17.55
C LYS A 62 2.08 -20.07 -18.37
N GLY A 63 2.32 -18.93 -19.00
CA GLY A 63 1.34 -18.20 -19.81
C GLY A 63 0.44 -17.25 -19.02
N ASN A 64 0.62 -17.18 -17.69
CA ASN A 64 -0.12 -16.32 -16.78
C ASN A 64 0.76 -15.17 -16.26
N ASP A 65 0.13 -14.19 -15.67
CA ASP A 65 0.80 -13.14 -14.89
C ASP A 65 0.18 -13.02 -13.50
N CYS A 66 0.95 -12.48 -12.57
CA CYS A 66 0.44 -12.08 -11.25
C CYS A 66 0.75 -10.60 -10.98
N PHE A 67 -0.14 -9.98 -10.24
CA PHE A 67 -0.09 -8.55 -9.97
C PHE A 67 -0.52 -8.22 -8.54
N TYR A 68 -0.05 -7.10 -8.03
CA TYR A 68 -0.81 -6.35 -7.04
C TYR A 68 -0.86 -4.86 -7.38
N VAL A 69 -1.94 -4.24 -6.96
CA VAL A 69 -2.16 -2.79 -7.09
C VAL A 69 -2.29 -2.19 -5.71
N LEU A 70 -1.56 -1.13 -5.47
CA LEU A 70 -1.64 -0.36 -4.24
C LEU A 70 -2.25 1.01 -4.55
N VAL A 71 -3.36 1.31 -3.90
CA VAL A 71 -4.06 2.60 -3.99
C VAL A 71 -4.04 3.27 -2.62
N PRO A 72 -3.48 4.48 -2.51
CA PRO A 72 -3.64 5.30 -1.31
C PRO A 72 -5.10 5.67 -1.09
N VAL A 73 -5.60 5.43 0.12
CA VAL A 73 -6.99 5.72 0.51
C VAL A 73 -7.03 6.38 1.90
N PRO A 74 -8.16 6.98 2.30
CA PRO A 74 -8.34 7.39 3.68
C PRO A 74 -8.20 6.22 4.64
N ASN A 75 -7.65 6.44 5.82
CA ASN A 75 -7.63 5.44 6.89
C ASN A 75 -8.99 5.39 7.62
N ASN A 76 -9.14 4.52 8.61
CA ASN A 76 -10.40 4.27 9.33
C ASN A 76 -10.93 5.46 10.14
N GLN A 77 -10.20 6.56 10.24
CA GLN A 77 -10.75 7.83 10.73
C GLN A 77 -11.82 8.42 9.78
N SER A 78 -11.88 7.95 8.53
CA SER A 78 -12.91 8.33 7.54
C SER A 78 -14.29 7.76 7.89
N LYS A 79 -14.35 6.69 8.70
CA LYS A 79 -15.57 5.93 9.01
C LYS A 79 -16.26 5.34 7.78
N LEU A 80 -15.51 5.07 6.70
CA LEU A 80 -16.02 4.40 5.51
C LEU A 80 -16.35 2.94 5.84
N ASP A 81 -17.45 2.43 5.29
CA ASP A 81 -17.76 1.00 5.36
C ASP A 81 -16.99 0.24 4.27
N TRP A 82 -15.84 -0.32 4.64
CA TRP A 82 -14.99 -1.05 3.71
C TRP A 82 -15.58 -2.35 3.17
N LYS A 83 -16.66 -2.87 3.76
CA LYS A 83 -17.40 -4.01 3.19
C LYS A 83 -18.11 -3.60 1.90
N ILE A 84 -18.56 -2.34 1.82
CA ILE A 84 -19.23 -1.78 0.64
C ILE A 84 -18.21 -1.10 -0.28
N GLU A 85 -17.39 -0.23 0.27
CA GLU A 85 -16.44 0.58 -0.52
C GLU A 85 -15.29 -0.26 -1.11
N GLY A 86 -14.95 -1.39 -0.50
CA GLY A 86 -13.93 -2.31 -1.01
C GLY A 86 -14.27 -2.85 -2.41
N GLU A 87 -15.49 -3.34 -2.61
CA GLU A 87 -15.94 -3.83 -3.93
C GLU A 87 -16.04 -2.72 -4.97
N LYS A 88 -16.50 -1.53 -4.58
CA LYS A 88 -16.53 -0.37 -5.48
C LYS A 88 -15.11 0.05 -5.89
N MET A 89 -14.17 0.07 -4.94
CA MET A 89 -12.77 0.39 -5.21
C MET A 89 -12.12 -0.66 -6.12
N LYS A 90 -12.36 -1.96 -5.88
CA LYS A 90 -11.89 -3.04 -6.75
C LYS A 90 -12.34 -2.81 -8.19
N ASN A 91 -13.63 -2.58 -8.40
CA ASN A 91 -14.19 -2.33 -9.73
C ASN A 91 -13.58 -1.07 -10.39
N LEU A 92 -13.45 0.02 -9.65
CA LEU A 92 -12.81 1.24 -10.13
C LEU A 92 -11.36 1.01 -10.57
N VAL A 93 -10.61 0.26 -9.78
CA VAL A 93 -9.20 -0.09 -10.07
C VAL A 93 -9.13 -0.94 -11.35
N ILE A 94 -9.96 -1.97 -11.47
CA ILE A 94 -10.03 -2.81 -12.68
C ILE A 94 -10.34 -1.95 -13.91
N ASP A 95 -11.36 -1.11 -13.86
CA ASP A 95 -11.77 -0.25 -14.99
C ASP A 95 -10.64 0.72 -15.40
N LYS A 96 -9.93 1.31 -14.43
CA LYS A 96 -8.79 2.20 -14.69
C LYS A 96 -7.62 1.46 -15.32
N MET A 97 -7.29 0.26 -14.83
CA MET A 97 -6.21 -0.56 -15.39
C MET A 97 -6.55 -1.10 -16.76
N GLU A 98 -7.77 -1.59 -16.96
CA GLU A 98 -8.22 -2.13 -18.24
C GLU A 98 -8.13 -1.09 -19.34
N LYS A 99 -8.54 0.13 -19.05
CA LYS A 99 -8.48 1.26 -19.99
C LYS A 99 -7.06 1.73 -20.31
N ALA A 100 -6.14 1.64 -19.35
CA ALA A 100 -4.84 2.28 -19.46
C ALA A 100 -3.67 1.31 -19.77
N LEU A 101 -3.68 0.09 -19.23
CA LEU A 101 -2.50 -0.78 -19.18
C LEU A 101 -2.79 -2.25 -19.50
N LEU A 102 -3.95 -2.76 -19.10
CA LEU A 102 -4.24 -4.20 -19.10
C LEU A 102 -5.53 -4.48 -19.90
N PRO A 103 -5.51 -4.39 -21.23
CA PRO A 103 -6.72 -4.54 -22.05
C PRO A 103 -7.38 -5.91 -21.83
N ASN A 104 -8.72 -5.92 -21.67
CA ASN A 104 -9.56 -7.08 -21.35
C ASN A 104 -9.20 -7.71 -19.98
N LEU A 105 -8.78 -6.91 -19.01
CA LEU A 105 -8.35 -7.39 -17.70
C LEU A 105 -9.45 -8.19 -17.01
N ARG A 106 -10.67 -7.65 -16.96
CA ARG A 106 -11.80 -8.27 -16.24
C ARG A 106 -12.08 -9.70 -16.67
N GLU A 107 -11.99 -9.99 -17.97
CA GLU A 107 -12.21 -11.31 -18.54
C GLU A 107 -11.04 -12.28 -18.29
N ASN A 108 -9.88 -11.74 -18.00
CA ASN A 108 -8.64 -12.52 -17.83
C ASN A 108 -8.27 -12.77 -16.37
N ILE A 109 -8.94 -12.16 -15.40
CA ILE A 109 -8.74 -12.45 -13.98
C ILE A 109 -9.21 -13.89 -13.69
N VAL A 110 -8.36 -14.68 -13.02
CA VAL A 110 -8.67 -16.06 -12.61
C VAL A 110 -8.82 -16.22 -11.12
N GLU A 111 -8.12 -15.38 -10.35
CA GLU A 111 -8.16 -15.36 -8.88
C GLU A 111 -7.90 -13.94 -8.43
N ASP A 112 -8.62 -13.47 -7.43
CA ASP A 112 -8.38 -12.15 -6.86
C ASP A 112 -8.80 -12.05 -5.39
N PHE A 113 -8.16 -11.12 -4.67
CA PHE A 113 -8.60 -10.66 -3.36
C PHE A 113 -8.06 -9.25 -3.09
N TYR A 114 -8.63 -8.56 -2.11
CA TYR A 114 -8.15 -7.25 -1.71
C TYR A 114 -8.05 -7.09 -0.20
N LEU A 115 -7.17 -6.18 0.22
CA LEU A 115 -6.98 -5.77 1.59
C LEU A 115 -7.36 -4.30 1.72
N THR A 116 -8.11 -3.97 2.77
CA THR A 116 -8.58 -2.62 3.06
C THR A 116 -7.96 -2.10 4.36
N PRO A 117 -8.11 -0.83 4.72
CA PRO A 117 -7.69 -0.33 6.02
C PRO A 117 -8.19 -1.13 7.22
N ASP A 118 -9.36 -1.77 7.12
CA ASP A 118 -9.87 -2.67 8.17
C ASP A 118 -8.94 -3.86 8.43
N TYR A 119 -8.40 -4.47 7.38
CA TYR A 119 -7.43 -5.54 7.50
C TYR A 119 -6.16 -5.07 8.22
N PHE A 120 -5.62 -3.93 7.82
CA PHE A 120 -4.41 -3.37 8.45
C PHE A 120 -4.63 -3.05 9.93
N GLU A 121 -5.82 -2.59 10.31
CA GLU A 121 -6.14 -2.32 11.72
C GLU A 121 -6.33 -3.61 12.52
N LYS A 122 -7.10 -4.57 12.02
CA LYS A 122 -7.51 -5.76 12.76
C LYS A 122 -6.43 -6.84 12.81
N GLU A 123 -5.78 -7.10 11.67
CA GLU A 123 -4.81 -8.20 11.54
C GLU A 123 -3.37 -7.74 11.81
N LEU A 124 -3.04 -6.49 11.46
CA LEU A 124 -1.67 -5.96 11.61
C LEU A 124 -1.53 -4.96 12.75
N ASN A 125 -2.59 -4.71 13.53
CA ASN A 125 -2.62 -3.78 14.67
C ASN A 125 -2.12 -2.36 14.33
N THR A 126 -2.27 -1.92 13.08
CA THR A 126 -1.87 -0.57 12.72
C THR A 126 -2.94 0.42 13.14
N LYS A 127 -2.55 1.51 13.79
CA LYS A 127 -3.49 2.51 14.28
C LYS A 127 -4.30 3.11 13.13
N PHE A 128 -5.62 3.00 13.22
CA PHE A 128 -6.59 3.44 12.21
C PHE A 128 -6.40 2.79 10.84
N GLY A 129 -5.81 1.61 10.75
CA GLY A 129 -5.58 0.94 9.48
C GLY A 129 -4.59 1.70 8.57
N SER A 130 -3.62 2.41 9.14
CA SER A 130 -2.61 3.12 8.35
C SER A 130 -1.64 2.15 7.68
N GLY A 131 -1.34 2.40 6.39
CA GLY A 131 -0.53 1.47 5.60
C GLY A 131 0.97 1.62 5.76
N PHE A 132 1.47 2.84 6.05
CA PHE A 132 2.90 3.15 6.16
C PHE A 132 3.30 3.74 7.51
N SER A 133 2.52 3.47 8.57
CA SER A 133 2.75 4.05 9.89
C SER A 133 2.56 5.58 9.91
N ILE A 134 3.48 6.34 10.49
CA ILE A 134 3.37 7.80 10.57
C ILE A 134 3.63 8.49 9.23
N GLN A 135 3.05 9.66 9.04
CA GLN A 135 3.24 10.45 7.82
C GLN A 135 4.70 10.90 7.66
N PRO A 136 5.23 10.96 6.42
CA PRO A 136 6.59 11.43 6.15
C PRO A 136 6.66 12.97 6.14
N LYS A 137 6.13 13.62 7.19
CA LYS A 137 6.29 15.06 7.41
C LYS A 137 7.69 15.32 7.96
N PHE A 138 8.23 16.53 7.75
CA PHE A 138 9.54 16.91 8.28
C PHE A 138 9.67 16.65 9.78
N THR A 139 8.64 17.03 10.55
CA THR A 139 8.57 16.85 12.01
C THR A 139 8.33 15.41 12.47
N GLN A 140 8.22 14.45 11.56
CA GLN A 140 8.02 13.02 11.81
C GLN A 140 8.98 12.14 10.99
N SER A 141 10.06 12.72 10.49
CA SER A 141 11.05 12.04 9.65
C SER A 141 12.44 12.23 10.20
N ALA A 142 13.37 11.36 9.78
CA ALA A 142 14.76 11.37 10.22
C ALA A 142 14.90 11.45 11.75
N TYR A 143 15.56 12.49 12.25
CA TYR A 143 15.78 12.68 13.69
C TYR A 143 14.46 12.82 14.49
N PHE A 144 13.42 13.39 13.92
CA PHE A 144 12.12 13.61 14.60
C PHE A 144 11.21 12.37 14.57
N ARG A 145 11.68 11.26 14.03
CA ARG A 145 10.93 10.01 14.08
C ARG A 145 11.06 9.41 15.48
N PHE A 146 10.07 8.61 15.92
CA PHE A 146 10.14 7.94 17.21
C PHE A 146 11.46 7.18 17.36
N HIS A 147 12.10 7.34 18.51
CA HIS A 147 13.37 6.69 18.83
C HIS A 147 13.18 5.20 19.07
N ASN A 148 14.27 4.46 18.90
CA ASN A 148 14.26 3.01 19.13
C ASN A 148 14.34 2.63 20.61
N LYS A 149 14.70 3.57 21.49
CA LYS A 149 14.65 3.43 22.96
C LYS A 149 13.51 4.28 23.52
N SER A 150 12.73 3.72 24.43
CA SER A 150 11.67 4.48 25.13
C SER A 150 12.28 5.58 26.00
N GLU A 151 11.68 6.77 25.95
CA GLU A 151 12.05 7.91 26.81
C GLU A 151 11.34 7.87 28.17
N ILE A 152 10.34 6.97 28.31
CA ILE A 152 9.46 6.92 29.48
C ILE A 152 9.66 5.63 30.29
N CYS A 153 9.95 4.52 29.61
CA CYS A 153 10.09 3.20 30.22
C CYS A 153 11.51 2.70 30.06
N GLU A 154 12.20 2.44 31.18
CA GLU A 154 13.51 1.80 31.17
C GLU A 154 13.41 0.38 30.62
N GLY A 155 14.41 -0.04 29.81
CA GLY A 155 14.46 -1.38 29.22
C GLY A 155 13.47 -1.63 28.08
N LEU A 156 12.64 -0.64 27.66
CA LEU A 156 11.71 -0.78 26.56
C LEU A 156 12.31 -0.22 25.27
N TYR A 157 12.29 -1.04 24.22
CA TYR A 157 12.84 -0.70 22.90
C TYR A 157 11.78 -0.92 21.81
N PHE A 158 11.92 -0.18 20.70
CA PHE A 158 11.00 -0.22 19.56
C PHE A 158 11.74 -0.50 18.26
N VAL A 159 11.17 -1.36 17.42
CA VAL A 159 11.63 -1.64 16.07
C VAL A 159 10.45 -1.59 15.09
N GLY A 160 10.73 -1.42 13.81
CA GLY A 160 9.71 -1.44 12.77
C GLY A 160 9.50 -0.12 12.05
N ALA A 161 8.44 -0.06 11.25
CA ALA A 161 8.15 1.07 10.37
C ALA A 161 7.84 2.39 11.11
N GLY A 162 7.41 2.32 12.36
CA GLY A 162 7.07 3.50 13.18
C GLY A 162 8.26 4.21 13.79
N THR A 163 9.43 3.57 13.85
CA THR A 163 10.64 4.07 14.51
C THR A 163 11.71 4.48 13.52
N HIS A 164 12.82 5.03 14.01
CA HIS A 164 14.00 5.28 13.20
C HIS A 164 14.62 3.96 12.71
N PRO A 165 15.11 3.84 11.46
CA PRO A 165 15.19 4.89 10.43
C PRO A 165 13.89 5.09 9.63
N GLY A 166 12.93 4.16 9.64
CA GLY A 166 11.64 4.40 9.00
C GLY A 166 11.01 3.22 8.26
N ALA A 167 10.03 3.52 7.43
CA ALA A 167 9.27 2.55 6.65
C ALA A 167 10.07 1.97 5.46
N GLY A 168 9.53 0.87 4.90
CA GLY A 168 10.16 0.08 3.85
C GLY A 168 11.01 -1.06 4.41
N VAL A 169 11.10 -2.18 3.68
CA VAL A 169 11.80 -3.38 4.14
C VAL A 169 13.23 -3.10 4.63
N PRO A 170 14.07 -2.36 3.88
CA PRO A 170 15.42 -2.03 4.38
C PRO A 170 15.41 -1.18 5.66
N GLY A 171 14.49 -0.21 5.76
CA GLY A 171 14.34 0.65 6.94
C GLY A 171 13.90 -0.15 8.17
N VAL A 172 12.90 -1.00 8.01
CA VAL A 172 12.39 -1.86 9.09
C VAL A 172 13.46 -2.80 9.60
N LEU A 173 14.21 -3.48 8.73
CA LEU A 173 15.32 -4.35 9.11
C LEU A 173 16.45 -3.57 9.79
N SER A 174 16.75 -2.36 9.28
CA SER A 174 17.77 -1.50 9.87
C SER A 174 17.36 -0.99 11.25
N SER A 175 16.08 -0.86 11.55
CA SER A 175 15.63 -0.49 12.91
C SER A 175 16.04 -1.51 13.96
N ALA A 176 16.06 -2.81 13.61
CA ALA A 176 16.58 -3.84 14.50
C ALA A 176 18.10 -3.70 14.70
N LYS A 177 18.87 -3.40 13.65
CA LYS A 177 20.33 -3.19 13.77
C LYS A 177 20.71 -1.98 14.61
N VAL A 178 19.81 -1.00 14.77
CA VAL A 178 20.03 0.13 15.66
C VAL A 178 20.13 -0.34 17.11
N LEU A 179 19.38 -1.38 17.50
CA LEU A 179 19.41 -1.91 18.86
C LEU A 179 20.78 -2.43 19.24
N ASP A 180 21.54 -3.03 18.33
CA ASP A 180 22.90 -3.53 18.58
C ASP A 180 23.87 -2.44 19.08
N LYS A 181 23.49 -1.17 18.90
CA LYS A 181 24.29 0.01 19.29
C LYS A 181 23.79 0.70 20.54
N ILE A 182 22.58 0.40 21.00
CA ILE A 182 21.92 1.12 22.10
C ILE A 182 21.52 0.21 23.26
N ILE A 183 21.66 -1.11 23.10
CA ILE A 183 21.60 -2.13 24.15
C ILE A 183 23.01 -2.51 24.54
#